data_eec5f6457cab3a0f460add07c3bf5d86
#
_entry.id   eec5f6457cab3a0f460add07c3bf5d86
#
_cell.length_a   1.000
_cell.length_b   1.000
_cell.length_c   1.000
_cell.angle_alpha   90.00
_cell.angle_beta   90.00
_cell.angle_gamma   90.00
#
_symmetry.space_group_name_H-M   'P 1'
#
loop_
_entity.id
_entity.type
_entity.pdbx_description
1 polymer ?
#
loop_
_entity_poly.entity_id
_entity_poly.type
_entity_poly.pdbx_seq_one_letter_code
_entity_poly.pdbx_strand_id
1 'polypeptide(L)'
;MDTTDLKSRVKDYWEREVCGSRYGARLQQDRKRFFQEIEKTRYEQDYMLRDFARFEEARGKRVLEIGLGAGTDFVQWVRSGSIAYGRDLTVASVDMVKEIGRAHV
;
A
#
# COMPACT_ATOMS: atom_id res chain seq x y z
N MET A 1 22.27 -7.88 19.88
CA MET A 1 22.04 -7.04 18.68
C MET A 1 21.39 -5.74 19.11
N ASP A 2 21.96 -4.63 18.71
CA ASP A 2 21.40 -3.31 19.02
C ASP A 2 20.05 -3.13 18.29
N THR A 3 19.07 -2.50 18.95
CA THR A 3 17.75 -2.21 18.36
C THR A 3 17.88 -1.34 17.11
N THR A 4 18.84 -0.41 17.08
CA THR A 4 19.10 0.45 15.93
C THR A 4 19.54 -0.37 14.72
N ASP A 5 20.41 -1.35 14.91
CA ASP A 5 20.85 -2.24 13.85
C ASP A 5 19.69 -3.09 13.32
N LEU A 6 18.86 -3.62 14.18
CA LEU A 6 17.68 -4.39 13.80
C LEU A 6 16.71 -3.55 12.94
N LYS A 7 16.42 -2.33 13.36
CA LYS A 7 15.55 -1.42 12.59
C LYS A 7 16.13 -1.13 11.22
N SER A 8 17.44 -0.89 11.14
CA SER A 8 18.13 -0.62 9.88
C SER A 8 18.00 -1.82 8.92
N ARG A 9 18.20 -3.03 9.43
CA ARG A 9 18.11 -4.26 8.63
C ARG A 9 16.68 -4.51 8.15
N VAL A 10 15.68 -4.27 8.98
CA VAL A 10 14.26 -4.39 8.62
C VAL A 10 13.91 -3.36 7.54
N LYS A 11 14.36 -2.12 7.71
CA LYS A 11 14.15 -1.07 6.72
C LYS A 11 14.79 -1.45 5.39
N ASP A 12 16.03 -1.93 5.39
CA ASP A 12 16.75 -2.33 4.17
C ASP A 12 16.04 -3.45 3.43
N TYR A 13 15.50 -4.43 4.17
CA TYR A 13 14.72 -5.51 3.57
C TYR A 13 13.51 -4.97 2.81
N TRP A 14 12.70 -4.13 3.46
CA TRP A 14 11.48 -3.61 2.86
C TRP A 14 11.74 -2.54 1.78
N GLU A 15 12.89 -1.86 1.83
CA GLU A 15 13.31 -0.98 0.72
C GLU A 15 13.53 -1.77 -0.57
N ARG A 16 14.06 -2.99 -0.46
CA ARG A 16 14.29 -3.85 -1.63
C ARG A 16 13.05 -4.56 -2.10
N GLU A 17 12.11 -4.84 -1.20
CA GLU A 17 10.91 -5.59 -1.51
C GLU A 17 9.70 -4.98 -0.79
N VAL A 18 9.00 -4.09 -1.48
CA VAL A 18 7.78 -3.47 -0.97
C VAL A 18 6.71 -4.54 -0.74
N CYS A 19 6.07 -4.51 0.42
CA CYS A 19 5.04 -5.48 0.80
C CYS A 19 3.92 -5.52 -0.25
N GLY A 20 3.62 -6.72 -0.72
CA GLY A 20 2.58 -6.94 -1.73
C GLY A 20 3.04 -6.77 -3.17
N SER A 21 4.22 -6.19 -3.42
CA SER A 21 4.68 -5.92 -4.79
C SER A 21 4.90 -7.18 -5.62
N ARG A 22 5.24 -8.30 -4.98
CA ARG A 22 5.46 -9.58 -5.68
C ARG A 22 4.22 -10.10 -6.40
N TYR A 23 3.03 -9.73 -5.97
CA TYR A 23 1.77 -10.15 -6.59
C TYR A 23 1.61 -9.61 -8.02
N GLY A 24 2.29 -8.54 -8.34
CA GLY A 24 2.30 -7.95 -9.67
C GLY A 24 3.63 -8.10 -10.42
N ALA A 25 4.56 -8.92 -9.91
CA ALA A 25 5.95 -8.95 -10.40
C ALA A 25 6.07 -9.19 -11.92
N ARG A 26 5.21 -10.03 -12.51
CA ARG A 26 5.21 -10.30 -13.95
C ARG A 26 4.68 -9.15 -14.81
N LEU A 27 4.08 -8.14 -14.19
CA LEU A 27 3.46 -6.99 -14.87
C LEU A 27 4.23 -5.69 -14.63
N GLN A 28 5.52 -5.78 -14.30
CA GLN A 28 6.36 -4.62 -13.95
C GLN A 28 6.38 -3.53 -15.03
N GLN A 29 6.27 -3.91 -16.31
CA GLN A 29 6.34 -2.96 -17.42
C GLN A 29 5.00 -2.26 -17.71
N ASP A 30 3.90 -2.86 -17.28
CA ASP A 30 2.57 -2.25 -17.36
C ASP A 30 2.13 -1.87 -15.94
N ARG A 31 2.45 -0.65 -15.53
CA ARG A 31 2.26 -0.21 -14.13
C ARG A 31 0.80 -0.18 -13.71
N LYS A 32 -0.12 0.18 -14.60
CA LYS A 32 -1.54 0.17 -14.29
C LYS A 32 -2.02 -1.25 -14.00
N ARG A 33 -1.67 -2.21 -14.85
CA ARG A 33 -2.01 -3.62 -14.64
C ARG A 33 -1.28 -4.21 -13.45
N PHE A 34 -0.05 -3.77 -13.18
CA PHE A 34 0.72 -4.15 -12.00
C PHE A 34 -0.07 -3.85 -10.73
N PHE A 35 -0.54 -2.63 -10.57
CA PHE A 35 -1.31 -2.25 -9.38
C PHE A 35 -2.69 -2.91 -9.34
N GLN A 36 -3.34 -3.10 -10.47
CA GLN A 36 -4.62 -3.80 -10.54
C GLN A 36 -4.49 -5.27 -10.10
N GLU A 37 -3.42 -5.94 -10.51
CA GLU A 37 -3.18 -7.33 -10.12
C GLU A 37 -2.87 -7.45 -8.64
N ILE A 38 -2.10 -6.53 -8.07
CA ILE A 38 -1.83 -6.50 -6.63
C ILE A 38 -3.15 -6.31 -5.88
N GLU A 39 -3.98 -5.37 -6.28
CA GLU A 39 -5.28 -5.11 -5.65
C GLU A 39 -6.19 -6.34 -5.70
N LYS A 40 -6.31 -6.95 -6.86
CA LYS A 40 -7.12 -8.16 -7.04
C LYS A 40 -6.66 -9.27 -6.12
N THR A 41 -5.36 -9.57 -6.12
CA THR A 41 -4.79 -10.66 -5.30
C THR A 41 -4.97 -10.39 -3.82
N ARG A 42 -4.74 -9.15 -3.38
CA ARG A 42 -4.89 -8.79 -1.97
C ARG A 42 -6.29 -9.09 -1.45
N TYR A 43 -7.31 -8.63 -2.17
CA TYR A 43 -8.69 -8.78 -1.69
C TYR A 43 -9.30 -10.15 -1.99
N GLU A 44 -8.69 -10.94 -2.85
CA GLU A 44 -9.00 -12.36 -2.98
C GLU A 44 -8.43 -13.16 -1.81
N GLN A 45 -7.20 -12.89 -1.41
CA GLN A 45 -6.54 -13.59 -0.30
C GLN A 45 -7.08 -13.13 1.05
N ASP A 46 -7.26 -11.85 1.21
CA ASP A 46 -7.78 -11.25 2.45
C ASP A 46 -9.23 -10.79 2.23
N TYR A 47 -10.08 -11.72 1.84
CA TYR A 47 -11.45 -11.43 1.39
C TYR A 47 -12.32 -10.71 2.44
N MET A 48 -12.01 -10.87 3.73
CA MET A 48 -12.75 -10.20 4.82
C MET A 48 -12.29 -8.76 5.05
N LEU A 49 -11.21 -8.31 4.41
CA LEU A 49 -10.58 -7.04 4.73
C LEU A 49 -11.50 -5.86 4.40
N ARG A 50 -12.18 -5.89 3.26
CA ARG A 50 -13.09 -4.80 2.87
C ARG A 50 -14.23 -4.63 3.87
N ASP A 51 -14.83 -5.72 4.30
CA ASP A 51 -15.91 -5.70 5.29
C ASP A 51 -15.41 -5.22 6.65
N PHE A 52 -14.22 -5.62 7.03
CA PHE A 52 -13.60 -5.20 8.28
C PHE A 52 -13.22 -3.73 8.27
N ALA A 53 -12.57 -3.26 7.23
CA ALA A 53 -12.07 -1.89 7.14
C ALA A 53 -13.19 -0.86 6.93
N ARG A 54 -14.24 -1.23 6.20
CA ARG A 54 -15.38 -0.35 5.90
C ARG A 54 -14.92 0.99 5.34
N PHE A 55 -14.18 0.95 4.25
CA PHE A 55 -13.56 2.13 3.65
C PHE A 55 -14.56 3.25 3.40
N GLU A 56 -15.77 2.93 2.95
CA GLU A 56 -16.81 3.89 2.62
C GLU A 56 -17.31 4.69 3.82
N GLU A 57 -17.20 4.15 5.03
CA GLU A 57 -17.59 4.85 6.26
C GLU A 57 -16.63 5.97 6.65
N ALA A 58 -15.44 5.98 6.04
CA ALA A 58 -14.43 7.01 6.29
C ALA A 58 -14.63 8.28 5.45
N ARG A 59 -15.65 8.33 4.61
CA ARG A 59 -15.92 9.49 3.77
C ARG A 59 -15.99 10.77 4.59
N GLY A 60 -15.20 11.77 4.18
CA GLY A 60 -15.10 13.05 4.87
C GLY A 60 -14.30 13.03 6.17
N LYS A 61 -13.82 11.87 6.60
CA LYS A 61 -13.02 11.72 7.82
C LYS A 61 -11.53 11.76 7.50
N ARG A 62 -10.72 12.12 8.49
CA ARG A 62 -9.27 12.02 8.40
C ARG A 62 -8.82 10.62 8.80
N VAL A 63 -8.02 9.99 7.94
CA VAL A 63 -7.51 8.63 8.15
C VAL A 63 -6.00 8.66 8.07
N LEU A 64 -5.34 7.99 9.00
CA LEU A 64 -3.90 7.75 8.96
C LEU A 64 -3.65 6.26 8.81
N GLU A 65 -2.99 5.87 7.74
CA GLU A 65 -2.52 4.50 7.56
C GLU A 65 -1.02 4.44 7.83
N ILE A 66 -0.63 3.52 8.71
CA ILE A 66 0.77 3.29 9.07
C ILE A 66 1.20 1.95 8.45
N GLY A 67 2.29 1.98 7.66
CA GLY A 67 2.72 0.81 6.90
C GLY A 67 1.94 0.69 5.59
N LEU A 68 2.39 1.42 4.57
CA LEU A 68 1.63 1.58 3.32
C LEU A 68 1.75 0.38 2.37
N GLY A 69 2.87 -0.35 2.42
CA GLY A 69 3.14 -1.40 1.46
C GLY A 69 3.09 -0.87 0.02
N ALA A 70 2.38 -1.58 -0.85
CA ALA A 70 2.18 -1.17 -2.24
C ALA A 70 1.09 -0.10 -2.42
N GLY A 71 0.45 0.33 -1.32
CA GLY A 71 -0.57 1.37 -1.35
C GLY A 71 -1.97 0.90 -1.69
N THR A 72 -2.19 -0.40 -1.73
CA THR A 72 -3.47 -1.00 -2.14
C THR A 72 -4.63 -0.57 -1.24
N ASP A 73 -4.45 -0.63 0.07
CA ASP A 73 -5.48 -0.21 1.03
C ASP A 73 -5.57 1.32 1.09
N PHE A 74 -4.43 2.01 1.01
CA PHE A 74 -4.38 3.46 1.05
C PHE A 74 -5.23 4.09 -0.06
N VAL A 75 -5.17 3.54 -1.26
CA VAL A 75 -5.96 4.05 -2.38
C VAL A 75 -7.45 3.85 -2.15
N GLN A 76 -7.86 2.83 -1.40
CA GLN A 76 -9.28 2.63 -1.05
C GLN A 76 -9.79 3.77 -0.16
N TRP A 77 -8.99 4.21 0.81
CA TRP A 77 -9.35 5.38 1.63
C TRP A 77 -9.56 6.63 0.78
N VAL A 78 -8.64 6.86 -0.17
CA VAL A 78 -8.74 8.01 -1.07
C VAL A 78 -10.00 7.91 -1.95
N ARG A 79 -10.24 6.76 -2.55
CA ARG A 79 -11.42 6.51 -3.39
C ARG A 79 -12.72 6.68 -2.62
N SER A 80 -12.72 6.37 -1.35
CA SER A 80 -13.91 6.49 -0.48
C SER A 80 -14.22 7.94 -0.09
N GLY A 81 -13.35 8.87 -0.42
CA GLY A 81 -13.54 10.29 -0.10
C GLY A 81 -13.07 10.70 1.27
N SER A 82 -12.19 9.92 1.90
CA SER A 82 -11.52 10.32 3.13
C SER A 82 -10.38 11.28 2.84
N ILE A 83 -9.96 12.02 3.88
CA ILE A 83 -8.74 12.79 3.86
C ILE A 83 -7.64 11.88 4.40
N ALA A 84 -6.92 11.23 3.48
CA ALA A 84 -6.01 10.15 3.83
C ALA A 84 -4.57 10.63 3.97
N TYR A 85 -3.94 10.21 5.06
CA TYR A 85 -2.53 10.43 5.35
C TYR A 85 -1.87 9.07 5.50
N GLY A 86 -0.65 8.94 4.96
CA GLY A 86 0.09 7.69 5.04
C GLY A 86 1.49 7.90 5.58
N ARG A 87 1.98 6.90 6.31
CA ARG A 87 3.37 6.85 6.77
C ARG A 87 3.93 5.47 6.54
N ASP A 88 5.20 5.43 6.14
CA ASP A 88 5.93 4.18 5.98
C ASP A 88 7.39 4.38 6.37
N LEU A 89 8.01 3.30 6.82
CA LEU A 89 9.42 3.28 7.17
C LEU A 89 10.30 3.46 5.94
N THR A 90 9.83 3.05 4.76
CA THR A 90 10.62 3.00 3.53
C THR A 90 10.20 4.05 2.53
N VAL A 91 11.19 4.61 1.83
CA VAL A 91 10.97 5.51 0.70
C VAL A 91 10.34 4.76 -0.47
N ALA A 92 10.72 3.51 -0.67
CA ALA A 92 10.19 2.67 -1.74
C ALA A 92 8.66 2.55 -1.67
N SER A 93 8.08 2.33 -0.46
CA SER A 93 6.63 2.28 -0.28
C SER A 93 5.98 3.64 -0.54
N VAL A 94 6.56 4.72 -0.04
CA VAL A 94 6.03 6.08 -0.28
C VAL A 94 6.01 6.41 -1.77
N ASP A 95 7.08 6.09 -2.48
CA ASP A 95 7.17 6.33 -3.92
C ASP A 95 6.13 5.49 -4.69
N MET A 96 5.92 4.24 -4.29
CA MET A 96 4.94 3.37 -4.91
C MET A 96 3.51 3.88 -4.68
N VAL A 97 3.19 4.39 -3.50
CA VAL A 97 1.89 5.00 -3.21
C VAL A 97 1.67 6.24 -4.08
N LYS A 98 2.67 7.07 -4.26
CA LYS A 98 2.58 8.22 -5.18
C LYS A 98 2.35 7.78 -6.62
N GLU A 99 2.97 6.70 -7.04
CA GLU A 99 2.80 6.14 -8.38
C GLU A 99 1.38 5.61 -8.58
N ILE A 100 0.84 4.82 -7.63
CA ILE A 100 -0.52 4.27 -7.72
C ILE A 100 -1.55 5.38 -7.78
N GLY A 101 -1.36 6.46 -7.04
CA GLY A 101 -2.22 7.63 -7.10
C GLY A 101 -2.30 8.22 -8.51
N ARG A 102 -1.17 8.32 -9.19
CA ARG A 102 -1.11 8.80 -10.58
C ARG A 102 -1.73 7.82 -11.57
N ALA A 103 -1.61 6.52 -11.29
CA ALA A 103 -2.13 5.48 -12.17
C ALA A 103 -3.66 5.37 -12.13
N HIS A 104 -4.30 5.89 -11.09
CA HIS A 104 -5.74 5.79 -10.86
C HIS A 104 -6.48 7.13 -10.95
N VAL A 105 -5.79 8.17 -11.29
CA VAL A 105 -6.40 9.49 -11.51
C VAL A 105 -6.99 9.60 -12.92
#